data_b970e1aca404d1dfad591cf792b4851d
#
_entry.id   b970e1aca404d1dfad591cf792b4851d
#
_cell.length_a   1.000
_cell.length_b   1.000
_cell.length_c   1.000
_cell.angle_alpha   90.00
_cell.angle_beta   90.00
_cell.angle_gamma   90.00
#
_symmetry.space_group_name_H-M   'P 1'
#
loop_
_entity.id
_entity.type
_entity.pdbx_description
1 polymer ?
#
loop_
_entity_poly.entity_id
_entity_poly.type
_entity_poly.pdbx_seq_one_letter_code
_entity_poly.pdbx_strand_id
1 'polypeptide(L)'
;MPTILGLATAGLTVVFQDFILAFCGWFVLMGRNGIRVGDWVEIDGVGGEAVEIGLFRTWLLETGNWTANGHPTGRRVSFLNGYAIRGKYFNFSTAGQWMWDEIKVSIPPGAKAYPLIDQIREAAVKTTESDAKLAEEEWKRVTHEQGVPRFSAIPSVDMRPADAGEGVDIVVRYVTRAGVRLETRNRLFGKVVELMLGAREVNQK
;
A
#
# COMPACT_ATOMS: atom_id res chain seq x y z
N MET A 1 24.22 -44.45 25.20
CA MET A 1 22.93 -44.47 24.49
C MET A 1 22.13 -43.15 24.62
N PRO A 2 21.91 -42.49 25.78
CA PRO A 2 21.11 -41.26 25.88
C PRO A 2 21.68 -40.06 25.09
N THR A 3 23.01 -39.94 25.00
CA THR A 3 23.66 -38.84 24.24
C THR A 3 23.43 -38.92 22.74
N ILE A 4 23.44 -40.11 22.13
CA ILE A 4 23.19 -40.27 20.68
C ILE A 4 21.72 -39.96 20.36
N LEU A 5 20.80 -40.44 21.22
CA LEU A 5 19.37 -40.14 21.04
C LEU A 5 19.09 -38.63 21.18
N GLY A 6 19.72 -37.97 22.15
CA GLY A 6 19.60 -36.51 22.34
C GLY A 6 20.13 -35.73 21.13
N LEU A 7 21.29 -36.14 20.57
CA LEU A 7 21.85 -35.48 19.39
C LEU A 7 20.99 -35.70 18.14
N ALA A 8 20.46 -36.91 17.95
CA ALA A 8 19.55 -37.20 16.85
C ALA A 8 18.25 -36.42 16.95
N THR A 9 17.65 -36.29 18.15
CA THR A 9 16.46 -35.51 18.38
C THR A 9 16.69 -34.02 18.14
N ALA A 10 17.83 -33.48 18.59
CA ALA A 10 18.20 -32.08 18.34
C ALA A 10 18.39 -31.83 16.83
N GLY A 11 19.07 -32.71 16.12
CA GLY A 11 19.22 -32.61 14.67
C GLY A 11 17.86 -32.64 13.93
N LEU A 12 17.00 -33.57 14.33
CA LEU A 12 15.64 -33.65 13.73
C LEU A 12 14.81 -32.38 13.98
N THR A 13 14.91 -31.82 15.18
CA THR A 13 14.20 -30.54 15.51
C THR A 13 14.66 -29.43 14.61
N VAL A 14 15.92 -29.28 14.30
CA VAL A 14 16.46 -28.27 13.39
C VAL A 14 15.94 -28.49 11.97
N VAL A 15 15.89 -29.72 11.48
CA VAL A 15 15.36 -30.03 10.14
C VAL A 15 13.87 -29.69 10.00
N PHE A 16 13.08 -29.92 11.05
CA PHE A 16 11.64 -29.65 11.03
C PHE A 16 11.28 -28.23 11.50
N GLN A 17 12.23 -27.40 11.86
CA GLN A 17 11.99 -26.08 12.44
C GLN A 17 11.06 -25.22 11.58
N ASP A 18 11.27 -25.16 10.28
CA ASP A 18 10.47 -24.33 9.39
C ASP A 18 9.03 -24.85 9.22
N PHE A 19 8.84 -26.15 9.25
CA PHE A 19 7.49 -26.74 9.24
C PHE A 19 6.74 -26.42 10.54
N ILE A 20 7.38 -26.53 11.68
CA ILE A 20 6.78 -26.20 12.98
C ILE A 20 6.40 -24.71 13.01
N LEU A 21 7.31 -23.83 12.56
CA LEU A 21 7.05 -22.39 12.50
C LEU A 21 5.93 -22.05 11.52
N ALA A 22 5.89 -22.69 10.36
CA ALA A 22 4.83 -22.45 9.38
C ALA A 22 3.46 -22.90 9.93
N PHE A 23 3.42 -24.04 10.61
CA PHE A 23 2.21 -24.52 11.29
C PHE A 23 1.74 -23.57 12.39
N CYS A 24 2.64 -23.16 13.30
CA CYS A 24 2.33 -22.16 14.32
C CYS A 24 1.92 -20.82 13.72
N GLY A 25 2.57 -20.39 12.64
CA GLY A 25 2.23 -19.18 11.91
C GLY A 25 0.81 -19.20 11.35
N TRP A 26 0.34 -20.36 10.89
CA TRP A 26 -1.04 -20.51 10.46
C TRP A 26 -2.05 -20.18 11.57
N PHE A 27 -1.82 -20.62 12.81
CA PHE A 27 -2.67 -20.24 13.94
C PHE A 27 -2.67 -18.73 14.19
N VAL A 28 -1.52 -18.07 14.05
CA VAL A 28 -1.43 -16.60 14.18
C VAL A 28 -2.27 -15.93 13.09
N LEU A 29 -2.18 -16.41 11.85
CA LEU A 29 -2.94 -15.87 10.72
C LEU A 29 -4.45 -16.10 10.84
N MET A 30 -4.86 -17.21 11.48
CA MET A 30 -6.29 -17.47 11.76
C MET A 30 -6.84 -16.59 12.90
N GLY A 31 -6.00 -15.90 13.63
CA GLY A 31 -6.39 -15.00 14.73
C GLY A 31 -7.18 -13.78 14.24
N ARG A 32 -7.67 -12.99 15.22
CA ARG A 32 -8.51 -11.80 14.95
C ARG A 32 -7.84 -10.77 14.03
N ASN A 33 -6.54 -10.57 14.18
CA ASN A 33 -5.74 -9.60 13.43
C ASN A 33 -4.91 -10.27 12.33
N GLY A 34 -5.27 -11.47 11.91
CA GLY A 34 -4.57 -12.19 10.85
C GLY A 34 -4.98 -11.73 9.46
N ILE A 35 -4.59 -12.54 8.47
CA ILE A 35 -4.90 -12.32 7.06
C ILE A 35 -6.08 -13.20 6.67
N ARG A 36 -6.95 -12.71 5.81
CA ARG A 36 -8.06 -13.44 5.20
C ARG A 36 -7.88 -13.52 3.69
N VAL A 37 -8.50 -14.53 3.06
CA VAL A 37 -8.58 -14.58 1.59
C VAL A 37 -9.35 -13.36 1.08
N GLY A 38 -8.80 -12.69 0.08
CA GLY A 38 -9.28 -11.41 -0.43
C GLY A 38 -8.66 -10.17 0.25
N ASP A 39 -7.85 -10.35 1.30
CA ASP A 39 -7.14 -9.23 1.92
C ASP A 39 -5.99 -8.76 1.02
N TRP A 40 -5.83 -7.44 0.97
CA TRP A 40 -4.65 -6.81 0.38
C TRP A 40 -3.56 -6.69 1.43
N VAL A 41 -2.43 -7.34 1.14
CA VAL A 41 -1.33 -7.47 2.10
C VAL A 41 0.01 -7.22 1.41
N GLU A 42 0.98 -6.86 2.22
CA GLU A 42 2.39 -6.85 1.83
C GLU A 42 3.15 -7.75 2.79
N ILE A 43 3.83 -8.76 2.24
CA ILE A 43 4.63 -9.72 2.98
C ILE A 43 6.04 -9.69 2.40
N ASP A 44 7.03 -9.39 3.23
CA ASP A 44 8.45 -9.35 2.86
C ASP A 44 8.72 -8.47 1.63
N GLY A 45 8.04 -7.31 1.57
CA GLY A 45 8.15 -6.36 0.46
C GLY A 45 7.37 -6.75 -0.81
N VAL A 46 6.62 -7.85 -0.79
CA VAL A 46 5.76 -8.27 -1.90
C VAL A 46 4.32 -7.93 -1.57
N GLY A 47 3.75 -6.99 -2.32
CA GLY A 47 2.35 -6.60 -2.21
C GLY A 47 1.44 -7.44 -3.10
N GLY A 48 0.23 -7.73 -2.63
CA GLY A 48 -0.76 -8.45 -3.41
C GLY A 48 -2.02 -8.81 -2.65
N GLU A 49 -2.94 -9.46 -3.35
CA GLU A 49 -4.15 -10.00 -2.78
C GLU A 49 -3.92 -11.43 -2.28
N ALA A 50 -4.31 -11.72 -1.05
CA ALA A 50 -4.25 -13.06 -0.49
C ALA A 50 -5.31 -13.95 -1.15
N VAL A 51 -4.89 -14.91 -1.96
CA VAL A 51 -5.82 -15.80 -2.71
C VAL A 51 -6.00 -17.15 -2.03
N GLU A 52 -5.06 -17.56 -1.18
CA GLU A 52 -5.13 -18.82 -0.47
C GLU A 52 -4.29 -18.78 0.80
N ILE A 53 -4.81 -19.29 1.91
CA ILE A 53 -4.12 -19.45 3.17
C ILE A 53 -4.18 -20.92 3.57
N GLY A 54 -3.16 -21.66 3.18
CA GLY A 54 -3.01 -23.06 3.54
C GLY A 54 -2.30 -23.25 4.88
N LEU A 55 -2.22 -24.50 5.34
CA LEU A 55 -1.64 -24.85 6.64
C LEU A 55 -0.18 -24.41 6.81
N PHE A 56 0.61 -24.49 5.74
CA PHE A 56 2.03 -24.14 5.78
C PHE A 56 2.39 -22.92 4.95
N ARG A 57 1.56 -22.54 3.98
CA ARG A 57 1.86 -21.50 3.00
C ARG A 57 0.67 -20.60 2.76
N THR A 58 0.95 -19.32 2.59
CA THR A 58 0.02 -18.32 2.08
C THR A 58 0.41 -17.97 0.65
N TRP A 59 -0.58 -17.85 -0.24
CA TRP A 59 -0.39 -17.46 -1.62
C TRP A 59 -0.96 -16.07 -1.88
N LEU A 60 -0.16 -15.22 -2.52
CA LEU A 60 -0.56 -13.90 -2.97
C LEU A 60 -0.62 -13.86 -4.49
N LEU A 61 -1.62 -13.15 -5.02
CA LEU A 61 -1.63 -12.65 -6.38
C LEU A 61 -0.88 -11.31 -6.37
N GLU A 62 0.33 -11.31 -6.92
CA GLU A 62 1.24 -10.17 -6.82
C GLU A 62 0.76 -8.95 -7.59
N THR A 63 0.96 -7.78 -7.00
CA THR A 63 0.71 -6.47 -7.59
C THR A 63 1.91 -5.55 -7.38
N GLY A 64 2.39 -4.95 -8.44
CA GLY A 64 3.25 -3.78 -8.33
C GLY A 64 4.76 -3.97 -8.32
N ASN A 65 5.28 -5.16 -8.06
CA ASN A 65 6.73 -5.32 -7.88
C ASN A 65 7.55 -5.29 -9.20
N TRP A 66 6.91 -5.47 -10.34
CA TRP A 66 7.57 -5.47 -11.67
C TRP A 66 7.33 -4.21 -12.49
N THR A 67 6.32 -3.46 -12.13
CA THR A 67 5.94 -2.27 -12.89
C THR A 67 5.98 -1.06 -11.98
N ALA A 68 6.64 0.00 -12.42
CA ALA A 68 6.68 1.27 -11.71
C ALA A 68 5.27 1.82 -11.36
N ASN A 69 4.24 1.31 -12.02
CA ASN A 69 2.86 1.79 -11.91
C ASN A 69 1.95 0.93 -11.02
N GLY A 70 2.43 -0.17 -10.43
CA GLY A 70 1.64 -0.99 -9.52
C GLY A 70 0.55 -1.85 -10.18
N HIS A 71 0.71 -2.20 -11.47
CA HIS A 71 -0.20 -3.12 -12.14
C HIS A 71 -0.12 -4.54 -11.57
N PRO A 72 -1.23 -5.30 -11.57
CA PRO A 72 -1.19 -6.72 -11.28
C PRO A 72 -0.24 -7.43 -12.27
N THR A 73 0.67 -8.22 -11.75
CA THR A 73 1.64 -8.95 -12.58
C THR A 73 1.11 -10.28 -13.08
N GLY A 74 0.02 -10.77 -12.48
CA GLY A 74 -0.52 -12.11 -12.71
C GLY A 74 0.29 -13.23 -12.06
N ARG A 75 1.41 -12.92 -11.38
CA ARG A 75 2.23 -13.92 -10.68
C ARG A 75 1.60 -14.29 -9.34
N ARG A 76 1.68 -15.57 -9.02
CA ARG A 76 1.35 -16.07 -7.68
C ARG A 76 2.66 -16.27 -6.91
N VAL A 77 2.73 -15.66 -5.73
CA VAL A 77 3.90 -15.79 -4.83
C VAL A 77 3.47 -16.55 -3.60
N SER A 78 4.26 -17.51 -3.16
CA SER A 78 3.98 -18.28 -1.95
C SER A 78 4.98 -17.99 -0.86
N PHE A 79 4.48 -17.81 0.36
CA PHE A 79 5.26 -17.59 1.56
C PHE A 79 5.00 -18.70 2.56
N LEU A 80 6.04 -19.18 3.25
CA LEU A 80 5.84 -20.03 4.42
C LEU A 80 5.20 -19.22 5.55
N ASN A 81 4.15 -19.74 6.18
CA ASN A 81 3.40 -19.01 7.22
C ASN A 81 4.25 -18.61 8.44
N GLY A 82 5.46 -19.13 8.56
CA GLY A 82 6.44 -18.73 9.58
C GLY A 82 6.75 -17.23 9.60
N TYR A 83 6.50 -16.50 8.50
CA TYR A 83 6.62 -15.04 8.46
C TYR A 83 5.72 -14.33 9.47
N ALA A 84 4.56 -14.91 9.80
CA ALA A 84 3.63 -14.33 10.77
C ALA A 84 4.20 -14.28 12.20
N ILE A 85 5.25 -15.07 12.47
CA ILE A 85 5.94 -15.12 13.76
C ILE A 85 7.27 -14.38 13.72
N ARG A 86 8.06 -14.55 12.63
CA ARG A 86 9.42 -14.03 12.52
C ARG A 86 9.55 -12.73 11.75
N GLY A 87 8.61 -12.46 10.85
CA GLY A 87 8.65 -11.34 9.92
C GLY A 87 7.69 -10.22 10.28
N LYS A 88 7.56 -9.31 9.32
CA LYS A 88 6.56 -8.24 9.33
C LYS A 88 5.66 -8.41 8.12
N TYR A 89 4.40 -8.15 8.30
CA TYR A 89 3.46 -8.03 7.20
C TYR A 89 2.54 -6.83 7.44
N PHE A 90 2.09 -6.22 6.37
CA PHE A 90 1.11 -5.14 6.41
C PHE A 90 -0.20 -5.67 5.84
N ASN A 91 -1.29 -5.50 6.57
CA ASN A 91 -2.63 -5.83 6.10
C ASN A 91 -3.42 -4.53 5.91
N PHE A 92 -3.74 -4.19 4.66
CA PHE A 92 -4.49 -2.98 4.31
C PHE A 92 -6.00 -3.17 4.49
N SER A 93 -6.47 -4.39 4.65
CA SER A 93 -7.90 -4.71 4.75
C SER A 93 -8.51 -4.45 6.13
N THR A 94 -7.69 -4.35 7.17
CA THR A 94 -8.16 -4.23 8.57
C THR A 94 -8.94 -2.95 8.86
N ALA A 95 -8.82 -1.92 8.00
CA ALA A 95 -9.50 -0.64 8.15
C ALA A 95 -10.17 -0.20 6.83
N GLY A 96 -10.90 -1.12 6.16
CA GLY A 96 -11.60 -0.84 4.91
C GLY A 96 -10.71 -0.80 3.68
N GLN A 97 -9.50 -1.37 3.75
CA GLN A 97 -8.48 -1.38 2.68
C GLN A 97 -7.98 0.02 2.28
N TRP A 98 -8.16 1.02 3.15
CA TRP A 98 -7.74 2.38 2.89
C TRP A 98 -6.23 2.55 3.08
N MET A 99 -5.62 3.22 2.11
CA MET A 99 -4.20 3.57 2.14
C MET A 99 -3.96 4.96 1.58
N TRP A 100 -2.86 5.56 2.01
CA TRP A 100 -2.33 6.76 1.39
C TRP A 100 -1.59 6.41 0.10
N ASP A 101 -1.84 7.19 -0.95
CA ASP A 101 -1.09 7.14 -2.21
C ASP A 101 -0.65 8.55 -2.61
N GLU A 102 0.38 8.62 -3.44
CA GLU A 102 0.94 9.87 -3.91
C GLU A 102 1.14 9.84 -5.42
N ILE A 103 0.81 10.94 -6.08
CA ILE A 103 1.28 11.21 -7.43
C ILE A 103 2.25 12.39 -7.39
N LYS A 104 3.30 12.29 -8.19
CA LYS A 104 4.34 13.29 -8.33
C LYS A 104 4.37 13.78 -9.75
N VAL A 105 4.35 15.11 -9.93
CA VAL A 105 4.40 15.74 -11.24
C VAL A 105 5.42 16.85 -11.20
N SER A 106 6.41 16.80 -12.11
CA SER A 106 7.49 17.78 -12.19
C SER A 106 7.11 18.95 -13.07
N ILE A 107 7.34 20.15 -12.59
CA ILE A 107 7.16 21.41 -13.31
C ILE A 107 8.54 21.97 -13.65
N PRO A 108 8.80 22.29 -14.95
CA PRO A 108 10.08 22.86 -15.34
C PRO A 108 10.28 24.26 -14.75
N PRO A 109 11.53 24.73 -14.63
CA PRO A 109 11.84 26.07 -14.15
C PRO A 109 11.20 27.15 -15.03
N GLY A 110 10.75 28.26 -14.42
CA GLY A 110 10.11 29.37 -15.12
C GLY A 110 8.60 29.25 -15.31
N ALA A 111 8.00 28.12 -15.05
CA ALA A 111 6.54 27.98 -15.08
C ALA A 111 5.89 28.60 -13.83
N LYS A 112 4.69 29.21 -14.00
CA LYS A 112 3.91 29.74 -12.87
C LYS A 112 3.26 28.59 -12.10
N ALA A 113 3.96 28.09 -11.09
CA ALA A 113 3.51 26.93 -10.31
C ALA A 113 2.34 27.26 -9.35
N TYR A 114 2.33 28.43 -8.72
CA TYR A 114 1.36 28.78 -7.67
C TYR A 114 -0.12 28.75 -8.09
N PRO A 115 -0.55 29.36 -9.21
CA PRO A 115 -1.95 29.27 -9.63
C PRO A 115 -2.41 27.84 -9.96
N LEU A 116 -1.46 27.00 -10.40
CA LEU A 116 -1.73 25.61 -10.76
C LEU A 116 -1.98 24.74 -9.52
N ILE A 117 -1.32 25.05 -8.41
CA ILE A 117 -1.47 24.27 -7.16
C ILE A 117 -2.91 24.31 -6.65
N ASP A 118 -3.55 25.46 -6.64
CA ASP A 118 -4.91 25.58 -6.15
C ASP A 118 -5.91 24.83 -7.04
N GLN A 119 -5.70 24.86 -8.36
CA GLN A 119 -6.50 24.09 -9.31
C GLN A 119 -6.28 22.58 -9.14
N ILE A 120 -5.03 22.15 -8.94
CA ILE A 120 -4.70 20.73 -8.66
C ILE A 120 -5.33 20.30 -7.33
N ARG A 121 -5.27 21.14 -6.30
CA ARG A 121 -5.89 20.85 -4.99
C ARG A 121 -7.39 20.66 -5.12
N GLU A 122 -8.07 21.58 -5.82
CA GLU A 122 -9.50 21.48 -6.07
C GLU A 122 -9.85 20.20 -6.85
N ALA A 123 -9.11 19.88 -7.90
CA ALA A 123 -9.29 18.68 -8.68
C ALA A 123 -9.04 17.39 -7.84
N ALA A 124 -8.03 17.40 -6.97
CA ALA A 124 -7.75 16.30 -6.08
C ALA A 124 -8.89 16.08 -5.08
N VAL A 125 -9.33 17.15 -4.40
CA VAL A 125 -10.46 17.10 -3.46
C VAL A 125 -11.70 16.56 -4.16
N LYS A 126 -12.09 17.15 -5.29
CA LYS A 126 -13.28 16.73 -6.05
C LYS A 126 -13.22 15.26 -6.51
N THR A 127 -12.03 14.77 -6.83
CA THR A 127 -11.85 13.40 -7.34
C THR A 127 -11.88 12.36 -6.23
N THR A 128 -11.42 12.71 -5.02
CA THR A 128 -11.24 11.76 -3.90
C THR A 128 -12.14 12.05 -2.70
N GLU A 129 -13.07 13.03 -2.79
CA GLU A 129 -13.93 13.44 -1.67
C GLU A 129 -14.77 12.29 -1.11
N SER A 130 -15.36 11.47 -1.98
CA SER A 130 -16.16 10.32 -1.58
C SER A 130 -15.33 9.30 -0.81
N ASP A 131 -14.15 8.99 -1.31
CA ASP A 131 -13.22 8.04 -0.70
C ASP A 131 -12.69 8.58 0.62
N ALA A 132 -12.34 9.87 0.68
CA ALA A 132 -11.87 10.51 1.90
C ALA A 132 -12.93 10.47 3.02
N LYS A 133 -14.20 10.77 2.70
CA LYS A 133 -15.29 10.69 3.68
C LYS A 133 -15.51 9.27 4.21
N LEU A 134 -15.56 8.29 3.31
CA LEU A 134 -15.72 6.89 3.69
C LEU A 134 -14.53 6.39 4.53
N ALA A 135 -13.31 6.75 4.14
CA ALA A 135 -12.10 6.40 4.90
C ALA A 135 -12.13 6.98 6.32
N GLU A 136 -12.50 8.25 6.47
CA GLU A 136 -12.61 8.88 7.80
C GLU A 136 -13.68 8.22 8.67
N GLU A 137 -14.81 7.83 8.10
CA GLU A 137 -15.87 7.13 8.82
C GLU A 137 -15.43 5.75 9.27
N GLU A 138 -14.80 4.97 8.38
CA GLU A 138 -14.31 3.64 8.70
C GLU A 138 -13.15 3.69 9.70
N TRP A 139 -12.21 4.62 9.54
CA TRP A 139 -11.13 4.83 10.52
C TRP A 139 -11.63 5.28 11.88
N LYS A 140 -12.66 6.13 11.94
CA LYS A 140 -13.28 6.52 13.22
C LYS A 140 -13.84 5.32 13.98
N ARG A 141 -14.45 4.36 13.29
CA ARG A 141 -14.97 3.13 13.93
C ARG A 141 -13.83 2.29 14.53
N VAL A 142 -12.76 2.07 13.75
CA VAL A 142 -11.62 1.26 14.21
C VAL A 142 -10.83 1.98 15.30
N THR A 143 -10.59 3.29 15.18
CA THR A 143 -9.80 4.06 16.13
C THR A 143 -10.53 4.31 17.45
N HIS A 144 -11.87 4.37 17.44
CA HIS A 144 -12.65 4.48 18.68
C HIS A 144 -12.46 3.26 19.57
N GLU A 145 -12.24 2.09 18.98
CA GLU A 145 -11.95 0.85 19.71
C GLU A 145 -10.49 0.75 20.20
N GLN A 146 -9.55 1.46 19.56
CA GLN A 146 -8.11 1.31 19.80
C GLN A 146 -7.41 2.54 20.39
N GLY A 147 -8.11 3.67 20.58
CA GLY A 147 -7.55 4.88 21.19
C GLY A 147 -6.49 5.61 20.32
N VAL A 148 -6.49 5.39 19.01
CA VAL A 148 -5.52 5.99 18.08
C VAL A 148 -5.94 7.42 17.66
N PRO A 149 -5.02 8.36 17.40
CA PRO A 149 -5.34 9.73 16.99
C PRO A 149 -6.20 9.80 15.73
N ARG A 150 -7.04 10.82 15.64
CA ARG A 150 -7.88 11.08 14.45
C ARG A 150 -6.99 11.36 13.24
N PHE A 151 -7.17 10.60 12.17
CA PHE A 151 -6.58 10.87 10.87
C PHE A 151 -7.56 11.67 10.02
N SER A 152 -7.07 12.73 9.36
CA SER A 152 -7.81 13.40 8.30
C SER A 152 -7.44 12.75 6.98
N ALA A 153 -8.44 12.36 6.18
CA ALA A 153 -8.25 11.80 4.85
C ALA A 153 -8.27 12.89 3.75
N ILE A 154 -8.25 14.16 4.13
CA ILE A 154 -8.26 15.29 3.18
C ILE A 154 -6.99 15.24 2.33
N PRO A 155 -7.12 15.31 0.99
CA PRO A 155 -5.97 15.38 0.10
C PRO A 155 -5.10 16.61 0.39
N SER A 156 -3.77 16.43 0.34
CA SER A 156 -2.81 17.53 0.40
C SER A 156 -2.06 17.68 -0.93
N VAL A 157 -1.71 18.93 -1.23
CA VAL A 157 -0.87 19.26 -2.38
C VAL A 157 0.32 20.08 -1.86
N ASP A 158 1.49 19.49 -2.02
CA ASP A 158 2.76 20.04 -1.54
C ASP A 158 3.70 20.32 -2.71
N MET A 159 4.57 21.31 -2.54
CA MET A 159 5.68 21.57 -3.45
C MET A 159 6.99 21.17 -2.82
N ARG A 160 7.85 20.54 -3.62
CA ARG A 160 9.23 20.21 -3.24
C ARG A 160 10.18 20.60 -4.36
N PRO A 161 11.45 20.91 -4.07
CA PRO A 161 12.47 21.01 -5.11
C PRO A 161 12.49 19.73 -5.94
N ALA A 162 12.64 19.85 -7.26
CA ALA A 162 12.71 18.66 -8.12
C ALA A 162 13.97 17.84 -7.82
N ASP A 163 13.84 16.52 -7.80
CA ASP A 163 14.95 15.60 -7.54
C ASP A 163 16.07 15.74 -8.60
N ALA A 164 15.74 16.16 -9.83
CA ALA A 164 16.67 16.41 -10.91
C ALA A 164 17.41 17.76 -10.81
N GLY A 165 17.21 18.52 -9.74
CA GLY A 165 17.93 19.78 -9.46
C GLY A 165 17.37 21.03 -10.17
N GLU A 166 16.49 20.89 -11.16
CA GLU A 166 15.86 22.03 -11.85
C GLU A 166 14.33 21.91 -11.82
N GLY A 167 13.65 22.98 -11.35
CA GLY A 167 12.19 23.02 -11.29
C GLY A 167 11.61 22.66 -9.94
N VAL A 168 10.31 22.33 -9.94
CA VAL A 168 9.53 22.04 -8.73
C VAL A 168 8.69 20.79 -8.96
N ASP A 169 8.67 19.90 -7.98
CA ASP A 169 7.77 18.77 -7.95
C ASP A 169 6.51 19.12 -7.17
N ILE A 170 5.36 18.94 -7.79
CA ILE A 170 4.08 18.95 -7.10
C ILE A 170 3.76 17.51 -6.68
N VAL A 171 3.57 17.33 -5.38
CA VAL A 171 3.21 16.05 -4.78
C VAL A 171 1.76 16.15 -4.32
N VAL A 172 0.90 15.32 -4.89
CA VAL A 172 -0.51 15.19 -4.49
C VAL A 172 -0.68 13.92 -3.71
N ARG A 173 -1.00 14.04 -2.43
CA ARG A 173 -1.24 12.93 -1.53
C ARG A 173 -2.73 12.78 -1.27
N TYR A 174 -3.26 11.58 -1.38
CA TYR A 174 -4.68 11.29 -1.24
C TYR A 174 -4.90 9.89 -0.66
N VAL A 175 -6.14 9.64 -0.24
CA VAL A 175 -6.55 8.33 0.27
C VAL A 175 -7.29 7.56 -0.82
N THR A 176 -7.01 6.28 -0.96
CA THR A 176 -7.67 5.37 -1.90
C THR A 176 -7.76 3.97 -1.31
N ARG A 177 -8.62 3.13 -1.84
CA ARG A 177 -8.63 1.70 -1.50
C ARG A 177 -7.53 0.96 -2.24
N ALA A 178 -6.92 -0.03 -1.59
CA ALA A 178 -5.84 -0.83 -2.16
C ALA A 178 -6.21 -1.44 -3.52
N GLY A 179 -7.42 -2.02 -3.64
CA GLY A 179 -7.88 -2.68 -4.87
C GLY A 179 -8.12 -1.75 -6.06
N VAL A 180 -8.41 -0.46 -5.84
CA VAL A 180 -8.67 0.54 -6.91
C VAL A 180 -7.58 1.61 -6.99
N ARG A 181 -6.47 1.41 -6.28
CA ARG A 181 -5.37 2.37 -6.21
C ARG A 181 -4.91 2.84 -7.58
N LEU A 182 -4.69 1.91 -8.49
CA LEU A 182 -4.20 2.20 -9.84
C LEU A 182 -5.20 3.02 -10.65
N GLU A 183 -6.48 2.68 -10.60
CA GLU A 183 -7.53 3.40 -11.29
C GLU A 183 -7.65 4.84 -10.78
N THR A 184 -7.68 5.02 -9.47
CA THR A 184 -7.74 6.35 -8.85
C THR A 184 -6.50 7.17 -9.20
N ARG A 185 -5.31 6.56 -9.18
CA ARG A 185 -4.05 7.18 -9.56
C ARG A 185 -4.08 7.69 -11.00
N ASN A 186 -4.47 6.84 -11.95
CA ASN A 186 -4.53 7.19 -13.37
C ASN A 186 -5.56 8.28 -13.64
N ARG A 187 -6.73 8.21 -13.00
CA ARG A 187 -7.78 9.22 -13.10
C ARG A 187 -7.32 10.58 -12.58
N LEU A 188 -6.67 10.60 -11.42
CA LEU A 188 -6.16 11.84 -10.83
C LEU A 188 -4.98 12.41 -11.62
N PHE A 189 -4.03 11.54 -12.02
CA PHE A 189 -2.88 11.94 -12.83
C PHE A 189 -3.32 12.56 -14.17
N GLY A 190 -4.30 11.96 -14.85
CA GLY A 190 -4.87 12.50 -16.10
C GLY A 190 -5.41 13.91 -15.93
N LYS A 191 -6.17 14.18 -14.85
CA LYS A 191 -6.67 15.51 -14.55
C LYS A 191 -5.57 16.53 -14.24
N VAL A 192 -4.55 16.13 -13.51
CA VAL A 192 -3.41 17.00 -13.21
C VAL A 192 -2.66 17.37 -14.48
N VAL A 193 -2.42 16.40 -15.37
CA VAL A 193 -1.78 16.65 -16.67
C VAL A 193 -2.61 17.57 -17.55
N GLU A 194 -3.93 17.39 -17.60
CA GLU A 194 -4.84 18.26 -18.35
C GLU A 194 -4.75 19.73 -17.87
N LEU A 195 -4.77 19.97 -16.56
CA LEU A 195 -4.58 21.28 -15.97
C LEU A 195 -3.22 21.89 -16.31
N MET A 196 -2.16 21.08 -16.30
CA MET A 196 -0.82 21.54 -16.66
C MET A 196 -0.70 21.93 -18.13
N LEU A 197 -1.33 21.19 -19.03
CA LEU A 197 -1.33 21.50 -20.48
C LEU A 197 -2.14 22.78 -20.75
N GLY A 198 -3.32 22.91 -20.16
CA GLY A 198 -4.13 24.14 -20.26
C GLY A 198 -3.41 25.39 -19.74
N ALA A 199 -2.69 25.27 -18.63
CA ALA A 199 -1.88 26.36 -18.10
C ALA A 199 -0.70 26.77 -18.99
N ARG A 200 -0.15 25.85 -19.82
CA ARG A 200 0.90 26.16 -20.81
C ARG A 200 0.37 26.96 -21.98
N GLU A 201 -0.81 26.62 -22.49
CA GLU A 201 -1.42 27.33 -23.62
C GLU A 201 -1.77 28.78 -23.29
N VAL A 202 -2.20 29.06 -22.07
CA VAL A 202 -2.52 30.41 -21.57
C VAL A 202 -1.24 31.26 -21.42
N ASN A 203 -0.09 30.67 -21.13
CA ASN A 203 1.18 31.38 -20.97
C ASN A 203 1.94 31.66 -22.30
N GLN A 204 1.50 31.08 -23.42
CA GLN A 204 2.08 31.30 -24.76
C GLN A 204 1.34 32.34 -25.59
N LYS A 205 0.23 32.86 -25.10
CA LYS A 205 -0.52 34.02 -25.65
C LYS A 205 -0.23 35.28 -24.85
#